data_2b9ddcc8ca2e5bf1f426e8129f2b785d
#
_entry.id   2b9ddcc8ca2e5bf1f426e8129f2b785d
#
_cell.length_a   1.000
_cell.length_b   1.000
_cell.length_c   1.000
_cell.angle_alpha   90.00
_cell.angle_beta   90.00
_cell.angle_gamma   90.00
#
_symmetry.space_group_name_H-M   'P 1'
#
loop_
_entity.id
_entity.type
_entity.pdbx_description
1 polymer ?
#
loop_
_entity_poly.entity_id
_entity_poly.type
_entity_poly.pdbx_seq_one_letter_code
_entity_poly.pdbx_strand_id
1 'polypeptide(L)'
;QTNCALCHRLKGEGKEVGPELDMVRGKPTDWLLGAILDPAAAIEARYATRTVTTNKGETFIGIIAAETANSLTFRLPGGIDHPILRNDIKALDPAGLSLMPDGFESALNVQAMADLLSWLRAAPSE
;
A
#
# COMPACT_ATOMS: atom_id res chain seq x y z
N GLN A 1 4.67 2.81 14.11
CA GLN A 1 4.34 3.86 13.15
C GLN A 1 5.36 3.96 12.05
N THR A 2 6.61 3.61 12.33
CA THR A 2 7.66 3.55 11.34
C THR A 2 7.27 2.62 10.18
N ASN A 3 6.60 1.51 10.50
CA ASN A 3 6.17 0.55 9.47
C ASN A 3 5.09 1.13 8.56
N CYS A 4 4.19 1.93 9.10
CA CYS A 4 3.11 2.54 8.30
C CYS A 4 3.67 3.58 7.32
N ALA A 5 4.67 4.34 7.76
CA ALA A 5 5.30 5.39 6.96
C ALA A 5 6.10 4.84 5.77
N LEU A 6 6.42 3.54 5.77
CA LEU A 6 7.06 2.91 4.61
C LEU A 6 6.14 2.86 3.40
N CYS A 7 4.84 2.95 3.61
CA CYS A 7 3.85 2.80 2.54
C CYS A 7 2.83 3.93 2.48
N HIS A 8 2.63 4.66 3.57
CA HIS A 8 1.61 5.71 3.64
C HIS A 8 2.23 7.07 3.91
N ARG A 9 1.58 8.09 3.35
CA ARG A 9 1.92 9.48 3.64
C ARG A 9 0.90 10.07 4.59
N LEU A 10 1.38 10.92 5.48
CA LEU A 10 0.56 11.75 6.37
C LEU A 10 1.21 13.12 6.45
N LYS A 11 0.46 14.15 6.12
CA LYS A 11 0.94 15.54 6.12
C LYS A 11 2.21 15.72 5.27
N GLY A 12 2.27 15.01 4.15
CA GLY A 12 3.39 15.09 3.22
C GLY A 12 4.61 14.24 3.60
N GLU A 13 4.60 13.60 4.75
CA GLU A 13 5.68 12.71 5.15
C GLU A 13 5.32 11.25 4.91
N GLY A 14 6.29 10.43 4.55
CA GLY A 14 6.11 9.01 4.26
C GLY A 14 6.19 8.71 2.77
N LYS A 15 5.76 7.50 2.41
CA LYS A 15 5.83 7.00 1.04
C LYS A 15 4.44 6.82 0.44
N GLU A 16 4.34 6.94 -0.88
CA GLU A 16 3.07 6.83 -1.61
C GLU A 16 2.86 5.44 -2.18
N VAL A 17 2.92 4.42 -1.35
CA VAL A 17 2.60 3.05 -1.77
C VAL A 17 1.12 2.76 -1.55
N GLY A 18 0.59 3.17 -0.41
CA GLY A 18 -0.82 3.09 -0.08
C GLY A 18 -1.50 4.46 -0.06
N PRO A 19 -2.80 4.52 0.28
CA PRO A 19 -3.54 5.79 0.36
C PRO A 19 -2.93 6.74 1.37
N GLU A 20 -3.05 8.04 1.10
CA GLU A 20 -2.68 9.06 2.07
C GLU A 20 -3.57 8.95 3.31
N LEU A 21 -2.97 8.96 4.48
CA LEU A 21 -3.72 8.79 5.73
C LEU A 21 -4.59 10.00 6.07
N ASP A 22 -4.26 11.16 5.51
CA ASP A 22 -5.12 12.34 5.65
C ASP A 22 -6.52 12.11 5.09
N MET A 23 -6.62 11.26 4.06
CA MET A 23 -7.89 10.99 3.38
C MET A 23 -8.79 10.03 4.13
N VAL A 24 -8.25 9.26 5.07
CA VAL A 24 -9.04 8.27 5.82
C VAL A 24 -9.47 8.76 7.20
N ARG A 25 -9.09 9.98 7.56
CA ARG A 25 -9.34 10.51 8.89
C ARG A 25 -10.80 10.58 9.28
N GLY A 26 -11.67 10.85 8.31
CA GLY A 26 -13.11 10.92 8.53
C GLY A 26 -13.83 9.58 8.58
N LYS A 27 -13.10 8.48 8.40
CA LYS A 27 -13.71 7.16 8.38
C LYS A 27 -14.05 6.68 9.79
N PRO A 28 -15.10 5.86 9.93
CA PRO A 28 -15.45 5.27 11.24
C PRO A 28 -14.33 4.37 11.77
N THR A 29 -14.29 4.21 13.09
CA THR A 29 -13.28 3.41 13.76
C THR A 29 -13.28 1.96 13.29
N ASP A 30 -14.47 1.36 13.10
CA ASP A 30 -14.58 -0.01 12.62
C ASP A 30 -14.06 -0.17 11.17
N TRP A 31 -14.27 0.84 10.35
CA TRP A 31 -13.73 0.83 8.99
C TRP A 31 -12.19 0.84 9.01
N LEU A 32 -11.60 1.71 9.82
CA LEU A 32 -10.14 1.81 9.97
C LEU A 32 -9.56 0.52 10.55
N LEU A 33 -10.22 -0.04 11.55
CA LEU A 33 -9.76 -1.29 12.15
C LEU A 33 -9.77 -2.43 11.15
N GLY A 34 -10.86 -2.55 10.37
CA GLY A 34 -10.94 -3.57 9.32
C GLY A 34 -9.85 -3.41 8.27
N ALA A 35 -9.54 -2.18 7.88
CA ALA A 35 -8.50 -1.93 6.88
C ALA A 35 -7.11 -2.32 7.38
N ILE A 36 -6.86 -2.21 8.68
CA ILE A 36 -5.58 -2.59 9.28
C ILE A 36 -5.49 -4.11 9.49
N LEU A 37 -6.56 -4.72 9.99
CA LEU A 37 -6.56 -6.14 10.34
C LEU A 37 -6.77 -7.06 9.13
N ASP A 38 -7.51 -6.59 8.14
CA ASP A 38 -7.80 -7.37 6.93
C ASP A 38 -7.58 -6.51 5.67
N PRO A 39 -6.33 -6.14 5.40
CA PRO A 39 -6.03 -5.20 4.33
C PRO A 39 -6.37 -5.71 2.92
N ALA A 40 -6.52 -7.01 2.74
CA ALA A 40 -6.87 -7.57 1.44
C ALA A 40 -8.37 -7.61 1.17
N ALA A 41 -9.22 -7.32 2.17
CA ALA A 41 -10.67 -7.45 2.04
C ALA A 41 -11.29 -6.48 1.04
N ALA A 42 -10.75 -5.26 0.94
CA ALA A 42 -11.27 -4.24 0.01
C ALA A 42 -10.11 -3.38 -0.46
N ILE A 43 -9.58 -3.68 -1.63
CA ILE A 43 -8.44 -2.95 -2.21
C ILE A 43 -8.95 -2.11 -3.36
N GLU A 44 -8.67 -0.79 -3.31
CA GLU A 44 -8.97 0.08 -4.44
C GLU A 44 -8.10 -0.30 -5.64
N ALA A 45 -8.64 -0.15 -6.85
CA ALA A 45 -7.96 -0.57 -8.08
C ALA A 45 -6.57 0.03 -8.24
N ARG A 46 -6.39 1.31 -7.88
CA ARG A 46 -5.09 1.98 -8.01
C ARG A 46 -4.02 1.43 -7.06
N TYR A 47 -4.43 0.71 -6.03
CA TYR A 47 -3.52 0.09 -5.06
C TYR A 47 -3.50 -1.42 -5.17
N ALA A 48 -4.14 -1.97 -6.19
CA ALA A 48 -4.14 -3.41 -6.43
C ALA A 48 -2.73 -3.89 -6.77
N THR A 49 -2.32 -4.96 -6.11
CA THR A 49 -1.01 -5.53 -6.37
C THR A 49 -1.01 -6.39 -7.62
N ARG A 50 0.11 -6.36 -8.31
CA ARG A 50 0.36 -7.19 -9.49
C ARG A 50 1.68 -7.89 -9.32
N THR A 51 1.76 -9.08 -9.91
CA THR A 51 3.03 -9.78 -10.05
C THR A 51 3.48 -9.60 -11.50
N VAL A 52 4.66 -9.05 -11.69
CA VAL A 52 5.26 -8.95 -13.03
C VAL A 52 6.42 -9.91 -13.13
N THR A 53 6.46 -10.66 -14.23
CA THR A 53 7.57 -11.54 -14.56
C THR A 53 8.21 -10.99 -15.82
N THR A 54 9.53 -10.76 -15.78
CA THR A 54 10.26 -10.25 -16.94
C THR A 54 10.73 -11.39 -17.83
N ASN A 55 11.14 -11.06 -19.04
CA ASN A 55 11.70 -12.04 -19.98
C ASN A 55 13.00 -12.66 -19.47
N LYS A 56 13.67 -12.00 -18.51
CA LYS A 56 14.88 -12.53 -17.86
C LYS A 56 14.57 -13.45 -16.70
N GLY A 57 13.30 -13.65 -16.38
CA GLY A 57 12.89 -14.52 -15.27
C GLY A 57 12.83 -13.83 -13.92
N GLU A 58 13.01 -12.52 -13.86
CA GLU A 58 12.84 -11.75 -12.63
C GLU A 58 11.36 -11.59 -12.31
N THR A 59 11.02 -11.62 -11.04
CA THR A 59 9.62 -11.46 -10.58
C THR A 59 9.56 -10.37 -9.51
N PHE A 60 8.62 -9.45 -9.68
CA PHE A 60 8.37 -8.37 -8.73
C PHE A 60 6.90 -8.34 -8.37
N ILE A 61 6.61 -7.95 -7.12
CA ILE A 61 5.24 -7.72 -6.65
C ILE A 61 5.15 -6.26 -6.22
N GLY A 62 4.18 -5.54 -6.76
CA GLY A 62 4.00 -4.14 -6.45
C GLY A 62 2.72 -3.58 -7.03
N ILE A 63 2.60 -2.26 -6.99
CA ILE A 63 1.50 -1.55 -7.65
C ILE A 63 2.04 -0.84 -8.89
N ILE A 64 1.14 -0.57 -9.83
CA ILE A 64 1.50 0.21 -11.03
C ILE A 64 1.35 1.68 -10.66
N ALA A 65 2.47 2.38 -10.55
CA ALA A 65 2.49 3.79 -10.17
C ALA A 65 2.31 4.71 -11.37
N ALA A 66 2.79 4.29 -12.53
CA ALA A 66 2.69 5.08 -13.76
C ALA A 66 2.76 4.17 -14.98
N GLU A 67 2.15 4.61 -16.06
CA GLU A 67 2.16 3.88 -17.33
C GLU A 67 2.44 4.84 -18.48
N THR A 68 3.22 4.36 -19.43
CA THR A 68 3.36 5.02 -20.74
C THR A 68 3.06 4.00 -21.83
N ALA A 69 3.10 4.41 -23.09
CA ALA A 69 2.90 3.48 -24.20
C ALA A 69 3.94 2.36 -24.21
N ASN A 70 5.15 2.63 -23.71
CA ASN A 70 6.28 1.72 -23.81
C ASN A 70 6.74 1.13 -22.50
N SER A 71 6.27 1.64 -21.35
CA SER A 71 6.79 1.21 -20.05
C SER A 71 5.73 1.24 -18.96
N LEU A 72 6.01 0.50 -17.90
CA LEU A 72 5.29 0.56 -16.63
C LEU A 72 6.29 0.92 -15.55
N THR A 73 5.87 1.74 -14.59
CA THR A 73 6.65 1.95 -13.37
C THR A 73 5.96 1.21 -12.24
N PHE A 74 6.62 0.20 -11.71
CA PHE A 74 6.16 -0.55 -10.55
C PHE A 74 6.65 0.13 -9.29
N ARG A 75 5.76 0.29 -8.32
CA ARG A 75 6.13 0.76 -6.99
C ARG A 75 6.13 -0.43 -6.06
N LEU A 76 7.31 -0.77 -5.59
CA LEU A 76 7.56 -1.90 -4.70
C LEU A 76 7.33 -1.49 -3.26
N PRO A 77 7.22 -2.47 -2.32
CA PRO A 77 7.15 -2.15 -0.90
C PRO A 77 8.29 -1.23 -0.48
N GLY A 78 7.99 -0.24 0.36
CA GLY A 78 8.96 0.77 0.77
C GLY A 78 9.04 1.96 -0.16
N GLY A 79 8.23 2.01 -1.23
CA GLY A 79 8.16 3.14 -2.14
C GLY A 79 9.27 3.19 -3.17
N ILE A 80 9.89 2.06 -3.47
CA ILE A 80 10.94 1.96 -4.49
C ILE A 80 10.28 1.83 -5.85
N ASP A 81 10.55 2.78 -6.75
CA ASP A 81 10.02 2.74 -8.10
C ASP A 81 10.97 1.98 -9.03
N HIS A 82 10.40 1.07 -9.79
CA HIS A 82 11.15 0.23 -10.71
C HIS A 82 10.50 0.29 -12.09
N PRO A 83 11.08 1.05 -13.03
CA PRO A 83 10.54 1.12 -14.38
C PRO A 83 10.89 -0.15 -15.17
N ILE A 84 9.93 -0.63 -15.94
CA ILE A 84 10.07 -1.84 -16.77
C ILE A 84 9.50 -1.53 -18.14
N LEU A 85 10.26 -1.82 -19.19
CA LEU A 85 9.76 -1.69 -20.56
C LEU A 85 8.71 -2.76 -20.83
N ARG A 86 7.62 -2.40 -21.50
CA ARG A 86 6.56 -3.38 -21.82
C ARG A 86 7.08 -4.58 -22.60
N ASN A 87 8.06 -4.37 -23.46
CA ASN A 87 8.67 -5.45 -24.25
C ASN A 87 9.44 -6.44 -23.38
N ASP A 88 9.83 -6.05 -22.17
CA ASP A 88 10.55 -6.92 -21.25
C ASP A 88 9.62 -7.70 -20.34
N ILE A 89 8.31 -7.44 -20.39
CA ILE A 89 7.32 -8.11 -19.55
C ILE A 89 6.86 -9.40 -20.22
N LYS A 90 7.11 -10.52 -19.56
CA LYS A 90 6.62 -11.82 -19.99
C LYS A 90 5.20 -12.07 -19.51
N ALA A 91 4.91 -11.71 -18.27
CA ALA A 91 3.58 -11.90 -17.68
C ALA A 91 3.30 -10.81 -16.66
N LEU A 92 2.04 -10.40 -16.60
CA LEU A 92 1.55 -9.41 -15.64
C LEU A 92 0.23 -9.94 -15.09
N ASP A 93 0.24 -10.39 -13.84
CA ASP A 93 -0.89 -11.06 -13.23
C ASP A 93 -1.35 -10.36 -11.96
N PRO A 94 -2.67 -10.38 -11.65
CA PRO A 94 -3.13 -9.92 -10.35
C PRO A 94 -2.53 -10.77 -9.25
N ALA A 95 -2.02 -10.13 -8.19
CA ALA A 95 -1.42 -10.88 -7.08
C ALA A 95 -2.46 -11.33 -6.07
N GLY A 96 -3.63 -10.69 -6.04
CA GLY A 96 -4.68 -11.03 -5.09
C GLY A 96 -4.36 -10.67 -3.65
N LEU A 97 -3.32 -9.87 -3.44
CA LEU A 97 -2.83 -9.51 -2.10
C LEU A 97 -2.79 -7.99 -1.98
N SER A 98 -2.80 -7.51 -0.74
CA SER A 98 -2.46 -6.12 -0.45
C SER A 98 -0.97 -6.04 -0.13
N LEU A 99 -0.31 -4.94 -0.51
CA LEU A 99 1.05 -4.68 -0.04
C LEU A 99 1.07 -4.33 1.44
N MET A 100 -0.07 -3.90 2.01
CA MET A 100 -0.20 -3.72 3.43
C MET A 100 -0.22 -5.10 4.08
N PRO A 101 0.73 -5.43 4.96
CA PRO A 101 0.76 -6.76 5.56
C PRO A 101 -0.37 -6.94 6.55
N ASP A 102 -0.80 -8.18 6.75
CA ASP A 102 -1.72 -8.53 7.81
C ASP A 102 -0.95 -8.89 9.08
N GLY A 103 -1.66 -9.20 10.15
CA GLY A 103 -1.03 -9.65 11.39
C GLY A 103 -0.61 -8.54 12.34
N PHE A 104 -1.06 -7.30 12.14
CA PHE A 104 -0.72 -6.21 13.05
C PHE A 104 -1.25 -6.44 14.47
N GLU A 105 -2.26 -7.29 14.63
CA GLU A 105 -2.76 -7.65 15.96
C GLU A 105 -1.72 -8.40 16.79
N SER A 106 -0.71 -8.99 16.15
CA SER A 106 0.40 -9.62 16.86
C SER A 106 1.46 -8.62 17.31
N ALA A 107 1.54 -7.47 16.65
CA ALA A 107 2.54 -6.43 16.95
C ALA A 107 1.97 -5.33 17.84
N LEU A 108 0.66 -5.13 17.82
CA LEU A 108 -0.01 -4.06 18.57
C LEU A 108 -1.00 -4.69 19.55
N ASN A 109 -0.87 -4.35 20.84
CA ASN A 109 -1.86 -4.77 21.81
C ASN A 109 -3.13 -3.92 21.65
N VAL A 110 -4.19 -4.24 22.40
CA VAL A 110 -5.47 -3.56 22.29
C VAL A 110 -5.34 -2.05 22.52
N GLN A 111 -4.57 -1.66 23.53
CA GLN A 111 -4.40 -0.24 23.84
C GLN A 111 -3.63 0.48 22.75
N ALA A 112 -2.55 -0.12 22.23
CA ALA A 112 -1.77 0.47 21.15
C ALA A 112 -2.61 0.62 19.89
N MET A 113 -3.46 -0.33 19.58
CA MET A 113 -4.38 -0.26 18.44
C MET A 113 -5.40 0.86 18.64
N ALA A 114 -5.97 0.98 19.84
CA ALA A 114 -6.91 2.05 20.15
C ALA A 114 -6.25 3.43 20.02
N ASP A 115 -5.02 3.54 20.48
CA ASP A 115 -4.25 4.79 20.38
C ASP A 115 -3.97 5.15 18.91
N LEU A 116 -3.63 4.17 18.10
CA LEU A 116 -3.39 4.37 16.67
C LEU A 116 -4.66 4.86 15.98
N LEU A 117 -5.79 4.22 16.24
CA LEU A 117 -7.07 4.61 15.63
C LEU A 117 -7.47 6.02 16.05
N SER A 118 -7.32 6.36 17.31
CA SER A 118 -7.60 7.70 17.81
C SER A 118 -6.71 8.74 17.15
N TRP A 119 -5.43 8.42 17.01
CA TRP A 119 -4.46 9.32 16.38
C TRP A 119 -4.78 9.54 14.91
N LEU A 120 -5.14 8.49 14.18
CA LEU A 120 -5.49 8.59 12.75
C LEU A 120 -6.71 9.49 12.55
N ARG A 121 -7.71 9.39 13.42
CA ARG A 121 -8.93 10.16 13.31
C ARG A 121 -8.76 11.62 13.77
N ALA A 122 -7.84 11.84 14.70
CA ALA A 122 -7.62 13.16 15.29
C ALA A 122 -6.50 13.95 14.59
N ALA A 123 -5.73 13.31 13.72
CA ALA A 123 -4.61 13.98 13.04
C ALA A 123 -5.12 15.22 12.29
N PRO A 124 -4.57 16.42 12.54
CA PRO A 124 -5.06 17.61 11.87
C PRO A 124 -4.77 17.54 10.37
N SER A 125 -5.72 17.97 9.57
CA SER A 125 -5.52 18.14 8.14
C SER A 125 -4.78 19.43 7.89
N GLU A 126 -3.87 19.42 6.98
CA GLU A 126 -3.12 20.59 6.57
C GLU A 126 -3.62 21.08 5.21
#